data_ec9f01c864b7bc7625722fd043bf141c
#
_entry.id   ec9f01c864b7bc7625722fd043bf141c
#
_cell.length_a   1.000
_cell.length_b   1.000
_cell.length_c   1.000
_cell.angle_alpha   90.00
_cell.angle_beta   90.00
_cell.angle_gamma   90.00
#
_symmetry.space_group_name_H-M   'P 1'
#
loop_
_entity.id
_entity.type
_entity.pdbx_description
1 polymer ?
#
loop_
_entity_poly.entity_id
_entity_poly.type
_entity_poly.pdbx_seq_one_letter_code
_entity_poly.pdbx_strand_id
1 'polypeptide(L)'
;MSKYSDFWFDRQTEVNDFLATIGTKEDDIVINKPKKDHMGLAGHKRAIGNFVRIVSGENIPVKFMTRGDSFTDGKSVTISSNINEKNFDHVVGLALHEGSHIAYSDFEVFKEVRNLTKIRNWDLTPARMEFLRGMINYIEDRRIDSIVFKSSPGYKGYYHTLYSKFFNSKKMGKGLKSTMYRDVDFESYMFRIVNFTNPDT
;
A
#
# COMPACT_ATOMS: atom_id res chain seq x y z
N MET A 1 -8.03 1.45 17.96
CA MET A 1 -6.72 1.79 17.37
C MET A 1 -6.94 1.95 15.87
N SER A 2 -6.87 3.15 15.35
CA SER A 2 -7.12 3.43 13.93
C SER A 2 -5.92 2.96 13.13
N LYS A 3 -6.14 2.05 12.19
CA LYS A 3 -5.16 1.58 11.23
C LYS A 3 -4.98 2.69 10.20
N TYR A 4 -3.84 3.33 10.15
CA TYR A 4 -3.57 4.49 9.28
C TYR A 4 -3.14 4.10 7.85
N SER A 5 -2.97 2.79 7.59
CA SER A 5 -2.48 2.26 6.32
C SER A 5 -3.55 1.61 5.43
N ASP A 6 -4.82 1.66 5.83
CA ASP A 6 -5.88 0.85 5.21
C ASP A 6 -6.17 1.26 3.75
N PHE A 7 -5.68 2.41 3.29
CA PHE A 7 -6.02 2.92 1.95
C PHE A 7 -5.40 2.11 0.80
N TRP A 8 -4.22 1.53 0.99
CA TRP A 8 -3.56 0.73 -0.03
C TRP A 8 -4.17 -0.67 -0.17
N PHE A 9 -4.74 -1.21 0.90
CA PHE A 9 -5.10 -2.62 1.02
C PHE A 9 -6.59 -2.91 1.19
N ASP A 10 -7.37 -2.00 1.71
CA ASP A 10 -8.84 -2.12 1.70
C ASP A 10 -9.35 -2.27 0.25
N ARG A 11 -8.67 -1.65 -0.69
CA ARG A 11 -8.91 -1.85 -2.11
C ARG A 11 -8.54 -3.24 -2.63
N GLN A 12 -7.66 -3.98 -1.98
CA GLN A 12 -7.36 -5.34 -2.45
C GLN A 12 -8.54 -6.27 -2.13
N THR A 13 -9.21 -6.06 -1.03
CA THR A 13 -10.45 -6.78 -0.69
C THR A 13 -11.57 -6.36 -1.65
N GLU A 14 -11.78 -5.07 -1.87
CA GLU A 14 -12.77 -4.55 -2.83
C GLU A 14 -12.45 -4.95 -4.27
N VAL A 15 -11.17 -4.90 -4.68
CA VAL A 15 -10.72 -5.37 -5.99
C VAL A 15 -10.89 -6.88 -6.12
N ASN A 16 -10.63 -7.65 -5.09
CA ASN A 16 -10.85 -9.10 -5.11
C ASN A 16 -12.34 -9.46 -5.10
N ASP A 17 -13.16 -8.76 -4.34
CA ASP A 17 -14.62 -8.92 -4.35
C ASP A 17 -15.20 -8.49 -5.71
N PHE A 18 -14.70 -7.41 -6.30
CA PHE A 18 -15.03 -6.99 -7.64
C PHE A 18 -14.64 -8.04 -8.70
N LEU A 19 -13.46 -8.61 -8.59
CA LEU A 19 -12.96 -9.64 -9.51
C LEU A 19 -13.73 -10.96 -9.38
N ALA A 20 -14.19 -11.30 -8.18
CA ALA A 20 -15.10 -12.41 -7.95
C ALA A 20 -16.46 -12.19 -8.65
N THR A 21 -16.90 -10.93 -8.70
CA THR A 21 -18.19 -10.55 -9.33
C THR A 21 -18.14 -10.64 -10.85
N ILE A 22 -16.96 -10.37 -11.48
CA ILE A 22 -16.80 -10.45 -12.96
C ILE A 22 -16.43 -11.85 -13.47
N GLY A 23 -16.47 -12.87 -12.61
CA GLY A 23 -16.50 -14.28 -13.03
C GLY A 23 -15.20 -14.82 -13.61
N THR A 24 -14.03 -14.30 -13.27
CA THR A 24 -12.77 -14.98 -13.55
C THR A 24 -12.55 -16.08 -12.52
N LYS A 25 -13.12 -17.27 -12.80
CA LYS A 25 -12.73 -18.49 -12.08
C LYS A 25 -11.23 -18.66 -12.30
N GLU A 26 -10.46 -18.63 -11.22
CA GLU A 26 -9.16 -19.26 -11.22
C GLU A 26 -9.41 -20.75 -11.41
N ASP A 27 -8.93 -21.31 -12.53
CA ASP A 27 -8.97 -22.74 -12.75
C ASP A 27 -8.24 -23.42 -11.60
N ASP A 28 -8.88 -24.46 -11.05
CA ASP A 28 -8.35 -25.32 -10.00
C ASP A 28 -7.10 -26.05 -10.51
N ILE A 29 -5.97 -25.36 -10.53
CA ILE A 29 -4.68 -25.99 -10.72
C ILE A 29 -4.29 -26.59 -9.37
N VAL A 30 -4.39 -27.91 -9.27
CA VAL A 30 -3.82 -28.69 -8.16
C VAL A 30 -2.29 -28.47 -8.18
N ILE A 31 -1.85 -27.42 -7.52
CA ILE A 31 -0.43 -27.14 -7.36
C ILE A 31 0.06 -28.03 -6.21
N ASN A 32 0.87 -29.04 -6.52
CA ASN A 32 1.72 -29.69 -5.53
C ASN A 32 2.44 -28.60 -4.74
N LYS A 33 2.08 -28.42 -3.47
CA LYS A 33 2.68 -27.40 -2.61
C LYS A 33 4.19 -27.65 -2.54
N PRO A 34 5.04 -26.76 -3.06
CA PRO A 34 6.48 -26.94 -2.93
C PRO A 34 6.84 -27.00 -1.44
N LYS A 35 7.78 -27.86 -1.06
CA LYS A 35 8.33 -27.87 0.30
C LYS A 35 8.73 -26.43 0.66
N LYS A 36 8.18 -25.92 1.77
CA LYS A 36 8.52 -24.56 2.24
C LYS A 36 10.02 -24.51 2.53
N ASP A 37 10.75 -23.77 1.75
CA ASP A 37 12.15 -23.46 2.03
C ASP A 37 12.21 -22.46 3.20
N HIS A 38 12.33 -22.98 4.42
CA HIS A 38 12.39 -22.19 5.64
C HIS A 38 13.68 -21.34 5.73
N MET A 39 14.78 -21.79 5.13
CA MET A 39 16.05 -21.06 5.14
C MET A 39 15.99 -19.87 4.18
N GLY A 40 15.49 -20.06 2.97
CA GLY A 40 15.26 -18.98 2.01
C GLY A 40 14.29 -17.95 2.56
N LEU A 41 13.20 -18.38 3.18
CA LEU A 41 12.24 -17.49 3.81
C LEU A 41 12.86 -16.65 4.95
N ALA A 42 13.69 -17.23 5.79
CA ALA A 42 14.39 -16.52 6.86
C ALA A 42 15.38 -15.48 6.28
N GLY A 43 16.09 -15.83 5.20
CA GLY A 43 16.96 -14.93 4.46
C GLY A 43 16.21 -13.72 3.90
N HIS A 44 15.08 -13.97 3.22
CA HIS A 44 14.22 -12.92 2.68
C HIS A 44 13.69 -11.97 3.76
N LYS A 45 13.20 -12.49 4.87
CA LYS A 45 12.72 -11.67 6.00
C LYS A 45 13.84 -10.80 6.59
N ARG A 46 15.04 -11.32 6.71
CA ARG A 46 16.20 -10.56 7.19
C ARG A 46 16.57 -9.45 6.22
N ALA A 47 16.58 -9.73 4.92
CA ALA A 47 16.86 -8.74 3.90
C ALA A 47 15.83 -7.60 3.92
N ILE A 48 14.53 -7.93 3.99
CA ILE A 48 13.45 -6.95 4.10
C ILE A 48 13.62 -6.08 5.36
N GLY A 49 13.90 -6.68 6.51
CA GLY A 49 14.18 -5.95 7.74
C GLY A 49 15.36 -4.99 7.62
N ASN A 50 16.41 -5.38 6.88
CA ASN A 50 17.54 -4.50 6.61
C ASN A 50 17.15 -3.31 5.70
N PHE A 51 16.33 -3.52 4.68
CA PHE A 51 15.82 -2.44 3.83
C PHE A 51 15.02 -1.41 4.65
N VAL A 52 14.12 -1.88 5.51
CA VAL A 52 13.36 -0.99 6.41
C VAL A 52 14.31 -0.18 7.28
N ARG A 53 15.31 -0.82 7.91
CA ARG A 53 16.29 -0.13 8.75
C ARG A 53 17.11 0.91 7.99
N ILE A 54 17.51 0.60 6.76
CA ILE A 54 18.29 1.52 5.94
C ILE A 54 17.46 2.76 5.57
N VAL A 55 16.22 2.57 5.14
CA VAL A 55 15.38 3.70 4.68
C VAL A 55 14.85 4.52 5.85
N SER A 56 14.51 3.90 6.99
CA SER A 56 14.04 4.62 8.18
C SER A 56 15.18 5.29 8.96
N GLY A 57 16.42 4.84 8.80
CA GLY A 57 17.55 5.26 9.64
C GLY A 57 17.52 4.70 11.06
N GLU A 58 16.54 3.86 11.40
CA GLU A 58 16.29 3.36 12.75
C GLU A 58 16.22 1.83 12.79
N ASN A 59 16.56 1.26 13.96
CA ASN A 59 16.42 -0.18 14.19
C ASN A 59 15.03 -0.51 14.73
N ILE A 60 14.04 -0.48 13.86
CA ILE A 60 12.65 -0.73 14.20
C ILE A 60 12.25 -2.19 13.99
N PRO A 61 11.30 -2.69 14.79
CA PRO A 61 10.78 -4.04 14.62
C PRO A 61 10.02 -4.19 13.29
N VAL A 62 10.34 -5.24 12.53
CA VAL A 62 9.57 -5.62 11.34
C VAL A 62 8.85 -6.93 11.60
N LYS A 63 7.52 -6.89 11.53
CA LYS A 63 6.63 -8.01 11.73
C LYS A 63 6.18 -8.56 10.39
N PHE A 64 5.98 -9.86 10.29
CA PHE A 64 5.51 -10.51 9.08
C PHE A 64 4.24 -11.29 9.35
N MET A 65 3.21 -11.02 8.54
CA MET A 65 1.93 -11.71 8.61
C MET A 65 1.61 -12.36 7.25
N THR A 66 0.81 -13.40 7.28
CA THR A 66 0.38 -14.09 6.04
C THR A 66 -0.95 -13.56 5.49
N ARG A 67 -1.67 -12.78 6.27
CA ARG A 67 -2.97 -12.18 5.92
C ARG A 67 -3.09 -10.79 6.56
N GLY A 68 -3.95 -9.95 5.98
CA GLY A 68 -4.17 -8.58 6.42
C GLY A 68 -3.32 -7.59 5.63
N ASP A 69 -3.23 -6.37 6.11
CA ASP A 69 -2.60 -5.27 5.41
C ASP A 69 -1.16 -5.05 5.89
N SER A 70 -0.33 -4.45 5.04
CA SER A 70 0.96 -3.91 5.45
C SER A 70 0.74 -2.49 5.95
N PHE A 71 1.42 -2.13 7.04
CA PHE A 71 1.27 -0.81 7.63
C PHE A 71 2.41 -0.49 8.58
N THR A 72 2.55 0.78 8.91
CA THR A 72 3.37 1.24 10.01
C THR A 72 2.55 2.03 11.03
N ASP A 73 2.96 1.95 12.30
CA ASP A 73 2.43 2.75 13.40
C ASP A 73 3.42 3.85 13.85
N GLY A 74 4.47 4.09 13.06
CA GLY A 74 5.57 4.99 13.39
C GLY A 74 6.62 4.38 14.33
N LYS A 75 6.40 3.16 14.85
CA LYS A 75 7.30 2.46 15.78
C LYS A 75 7.66 1.06 15.32
N SER A 76 6.87 0.48 14.47
CA SER A 76 7.10 -0.83 13.86
C SER A 76 6.52 -0.87 12.46
N VAL A 77 7.05 -1.73 11.62
CA VAL A 77 6.51 -2.04 10.30
C VAL A 77 5.91 -3.43 10.32
N THR A 78 4.70 -3.57 9.82
CA THR A 78 4.05 -4.86 9.60
C THR A 78 3.95 -5.11 8.10
N ILE A 79 4.51 -6.22 7.63
CA ILE A 79 4.46 -6.64 6.23
C ILE A 79 3.55 -7.86 6.11
N SER A 80 2.50 -7.70 5.33
CA SER A 80 1.56 -8.78 5.01
C SER A 80 1.87 -9.32 3.62
N SER A 81 2.55 -10.45 3.54
CA SER A 81 2.82 -11.11 2.27
C SER A 81 3.28 -12.55 2.46
N ASN A 82 2.92 -13.39 1.50
CA ASN A 82 3.59 -14.66 1.29
C ASN A 82 4.90 -14.42 0.56
N ILE A 83 5.98 -14.29 1.31
CA ILE A 83 7.30 -13.98 0.77
C ILE A 83 7.87 -15.21 0.08
N ASN A 84 8.24 -15.05 -1.20
CA ASN A 84 8.95 -16.04 -2.00
C ASN A 84 9.76 -15.30 -3.09
N GLU A 85 10.59 -16.02 -3.83
CA GLU A 85 11.44 -15.42 -4.87
C GLU A 85 10.66 -14.61 -5.92
N LYS A 86 9.47 -15.07 -6.31
CA LYS A 86 8.66 -14.42 -7.36
C LYS A 86 8.06 -13.09 -6.93
N ASN A 87 7.86 -12.90 -5.62
CA ASN A 87 7.23 -11.69 -5.10
C ASN A 87 8.16 -10.87 -4.20
N PHE A 88 9.43 -11.23 -4.12
CA PHE A 88 10.39 -10.58 -3.23
C PHE A 88 10.51 -9.08 -3.52
N ASP A 89 10.71 -8.69 -4.76
CA ASP A 89 10.96 -7.29 -5.13
C ASP A 89 9.80 -6.36 -4.77
N HIS A 90 8.56 -6.75 -5.03
CA HIS A 90 7.44 -5.90 -4.65
C HIS A 90 7.21 -5.87 -3.13
N VAL A 91 7.58 -6.94 -2.41
CA VAL A 91 7.55 -6.93 -0.94
C VAL A 91 8.64 -6.04 -0.38
N VAL A 92 9.81 -5.99 -1.01
CA VAL A 92 10.85 -5.01 -0.68
C VAL A 92 10.35 -3.60 -0.96
N GLY A 93 9.72 -3.35 -2.11
CA GLY A 93 9.11 -2.06 -2.44
C GLY A 93 8.10 -1.61 -1.38
N LEU A 94 7.25 -2.52 -0.93
CA LEU A 94 6.28 -2.26 0.14
C LEU A 94 6.97 -1.95 1.47
N ALA A 95 8.01 -2.71 1.83
CA ALA A 95 8.76 -2.49 3.06
C ALA A 95 9.53 -1.16 3.06
N LEU A 96 10.07 -0.77 1.90
CA LEU A 96 10.69 0.53 1.71
C LEU A 96 9.67 1.66 1.86
N HIS A 97 8.47 1.51 1.30
CA HIS A 97 7.38 2.47 1.43
C HIS A 97 6.98 2.65 2.90
N GLU A 98 6.67 1.57 3.61
CA GLU A 98 6.30 1.61 5.03
C GLU A 98 7.44 2.15 5.92
N GLY A 99 8.68 1.78 5.62
CA GLY A 99 9.84 2.31 6.32
C GLY A 99 10.06 3.81 6.05
N SER A 100 9.69 4.29 4.86
CA SER A 100 9.78 5.70 4.49
C SER A 100 8.78 6.57 5.25
N HIS A 101 7.62 6.05 5.60
CA HIS A 101 6.69 6.73 6.50
C HIS A 101 7.33 7.02 7.86
N ILE A 102 8.11 6.10 8.39
CA ILE A 102 8.81 6.34 9.68
C ILE A 102 9.83 7.46 9.56
N ALA A 103 10.56 7.51 8.45
CA ALA A 103 11.59 8.52 8.22
C ALA A 103 11.03 9.92 7.91
N TYR A 104 9.89 9.98 7.21
CA TYR A 104 9.46 11.20 6.55
C TYR A 104 8.06 11.68 6.90
N SER A 105 7.20 10.85 7.54
CA SER A 105 5.84 11.24 7.88
C SER A 105 5.73 11.78 9.30
N ASP A 106 4.95 12.85 9.43
CA ASP A 106 4.54 13.36 10.73
C ASP A 106 3.18 12.77 11.13
N PHE A 107 3.22 11.75 11.97
CA PHE A 107 2.01 11.07 12.45
C PHE A 107 1.09 11.94 13.31
N GLU A 108 1.59 13.08 13.82
CA GLU A 108 0.75 14.03 14.59
C GLU A 108 -0.21 14.80 13.67
N VAL A 109 0.14 15.01 12.39
CA VAL A 109 -0.73 15.69 11.42
C VAL A 109 -2.11 15.03 11.35
N PHE A 110 -2.18 13.71 11.39
CA PHE A 110 -3.47 12.99 11.38
C PHE A 110 -4.31 13.28 12.64
N LYS A 111 -3.66 13.50 13.78
CA LYS A 111 -4.33 13.91 15.01
C LYS A 111 -4.80 15.35 14.94
N GLU A 112 -3.97 16.24 14.41
CA GLU A 112 -4.30 17.65 14.22
C GLU A 112 -5.49 17.85 13.28
N VAL A 113 -5.53 17.13 12.15
CA VAL A 113 -6.66 17.18 11.22
C VAL A 113 -7.97 16.83 11.94
N ARG A 114 -7.96 15.81 12.80
CA ARG A 114 -9.12 15.43 13.61
C ARG A 114 -9.54 16.54 14.58
N ASN A 115 -8.59 17.28 15.13
CA ASN A 115 -8.86 18.40 16.02
C ASN A 115 -9.36 19.62 15.24
N LEU A 116 -8.75 19.94 14.10
CA LEU A 116 -9.17 21.03 13.23
C LEU A 116 -10.62 20.88 12.75
N THR A 117 -11.05 19.67 12.43
CA THR A 117 -12.44 19.43 12.03
C THR A 117 -13.43 19.73 13.16
N LYS A 118 -13.03 19.46 14.42
CA LYS A 118 -13.84 19.80 15.61
C LYS A 118 -13.85 21.31 15.86
N ILE A 119 -12.67 21.96 15.80
CA ILE A 119 -12.53 23.40 16.07
C ILE A 119 -13.28 24.23 15.02
N ARG A 120 -13.30 23.79 13.77
CA ARG A 120 -13.96 24.49 12.66
C ARG A 120 -15.43 24.15 12.49
N ASN A 121 -16.01 23.34 13.39
CA ASN A 121 -17.40 22.87 13.29
C ASN A 121 -17.73 22.27 11.91
N TRP A 122 -16.77 21.62 11.30
CA TRP A 122 -17.06 20.86 10.09
C TRP A 122 -17.88 19.64 10.49
N ASP A 123 -19.14 19.68 10.13
CA ASP A 123 -20.04 18.53 10.34
C ASP A 123 -19.68 17.42 9.38
N LEU A 124 -18.60 16.71 9.75
CA LEU A 124 -18.11 15.58 8.97
C LEU A 124 -18.78 14.31 9.44
N THR A 125 -19.61 13.77 8.57
CA THR A 125 -20.11 12.40 8.74
C THR A 125 -18.93 11.41 8.82
N PRO A 126 -19.11 10.22 9.42
CA PRO A 126 -18.07 9.19 9.44
C PRO A 126 -17.49 8.90 8.06
N ALA A 127 -18.33 8.83 7.03
CA ALA A 127 -17.89 8.61 5.64
C ALA A 127 -16.99 9.76 5.11
N ARG A 128 -17.33 11.01 5.41
CA ARG A 128 -16.48 12.16 5.02
C ARG A 128 -15.16 12.19 5.77
N MET A 129 -15.16 11.78 7.04
CA MET A 129 -13.91 11.65 7.81
C MET A 129 -13.01 10.55 7.25
N GLU A 130 -13.57 9.42 6.88
CA GLU A 130 -12.83 8.32 6.24
C GLU A 130 -12.24 8.77 4.92
N PHE A 131 -13.02 9.44 4.10
CA PHE A 131 -12.56 10.07 2.88
C PHE A 131 -11.37 11.00 3.10
N LEU A 132 -11.49 11.94 4.04
CA LEU A 132 -10.44 12.91 4.32
C LEU A 132 -9.14 12.21 4.75
N ARG A 133 -9.25 11.17 5.56
CA ARG A 133 -8.09 10.36 5.95
C ARG A 133 -7.45 9.68 4.73
N GLY A 134 -8.25 9.06 3.88
CA GLY A 134 -7.77 8.42 2.67
C GLY A 134 -7.04 9.40 1.75
N MET A 135 -7.58 10.61 1.59
CA MET A 135 -6.94 11.66 0.78
C MET A 135 -5.62 12.12 1.38
N ILE A 136 -5.56 12.35 2.69
CA ILE A 136 -4.32 12.76 3.37
C ILE A 136 -3.27 11.67 3.24
N ASN A 137 -3.66 10.42 3.49
CA ASN A 137 -2.75 9.29 3.34
C ASN A 137 -2.21 9.19 1.91
N TYR A 138 -3.09 9.30 0.91
CA TYR A 138 -2.69 9.26 -0.49
C TYR A 138 -1.70 10.38 -0.87
N ILE A 139 -1.95 11.61 -0.40
CA ILE A 139 -1.04 12.74 -0.64
C ILE A 139 0.31 12.49 0.04
N GLU A 140 0.28 11.98 1.26
CA GLU A 140 1.49 11.64 2.01
C GLU A 140 2.31 10.55 1.31
N ASP A 141 1.67 9.50 0.84
CA ASP A 141 2.31 8.44 0.06
C ASP A 141 3.05 9.01 -1.16
N ARG A 142 2.39 9.89 -1.92
CA ARG A 142 3.03 10.55 -3.08
C ARG A 142 4.20 11.45 -2.67
N ARG A 143 4.07 12.12 -1.54
CA ARG A 143 5.12 12.97 -0.99
C ARG A 143 6.35 12.16 -0.60
N ILE A 144 6.20 11.10 0.19
CA ILE A 144 7.32 10.26 0.63
C ILE A 144 7.97 9.53 -0.54
N ASP A 145 7.19 8.98 -1.46
CA ASP A 145 7.71 8.31 -2.65
C ASP A 145 8.56 9.28 -3.49
N SER A 146 8.11 10.52 -3.66
CA SER A 146 8.89 11.55 -4.36
C SER A 146 10.21 11.87 -3.65
N ILE A 147 10.24 11.87 -2.32
CA ILE A 147 11.47 12.06 -1.54
C ILE A 147 12.42 10.89 -1.78
N VAL A 148 11.94 9.66 -1.64
CA VAL A 148 12.76 8.45 -1.84
C VAL A 148 13.31 8.38 -3.26
N PHE A 149 12.50 8.69 -4.26
CA PHE A 149 12.94 8.68 -5.67
C PHE A 149 14.06 9.67 -5.96
N LYS A 150 14.10 10.79 -5.24
CA LYS A 150 15.16 11.81 -5.37
C LYS A 150 16.40 11.45 -4.55
N SER A 151 16.19 11.01 -3.30
CA SER A 151 17.29 10.77 -2.36
C SER A 151 17.96 9.40 -2.56
N SER A 152 17.21 8.42 -3.01
CA SER A 152 17.63 7.02 -3.09
C SER A 152 17.20 6.36 -4.40
N PRO A 153 17.71 6.83 -5.55
CA PRO A 153 17.24 6.37 -6.87
C PRO A 153 17.49 4.87 -7.12
N GLY A 154 18.41 4.25 -6.37
CA GLY A 154 18.64 2.80 -6.44
C GLY A 154 17.45 1.95 -5.99
N TYR A 155 16.49 2.51 -5.26
CA TYR A 155 15.29 1.79 -4.81
C TYR A 155 14.14 1.85 -5.82
N LYS A 156 14.22 2.67 -6.86
CA LYS A 156 13.13 2.83 -7.85
C LYS A 156 12.66 1.50 -8.44
N GLY A 157 13.56 0.56 -8.71
CA GLY A 157 13.20 -0.74 -9.26
C GLY A 157 12.20 -1.51 -8.39
N TYR A 158 12.34 -1.47 -7.08
CA TYR A 158 11.42 -2.10 -6.14
C TYR A 158 10.06 -1.41 -6.11
N TYR A 159 10.04 -0.07 -6.14
CA TYR A 159 8.81 0.71 -6.22
C TYR A 159 8.07 0.47 -7.55
N HIS A 160 8.78 0.43 -8.68
CA HIS A 160 8.18 0.10 -9.97
C HIS A 160 7.53 -1.29 -9.96
N THR A 161 8.19 -2.27 -9.33
CA THR A 161 7.61 -3.61 -9.18
C THR A 161 6.36 -3.60 -8.30
N LEU A 162 6.37 -2.81 -7.22
CA LEU A 162 5.22 -2.59 -6.35
C LEU A 162 4.06 -1.95 -7.13
N TYR A 163 4.32 -0.87 -7.85
CA TYR A 163 3.31 -0.14 -8.61
C TYR A 163 2.75 -0.97 -9.77
N SER A 164 3.60 -1.71 -10.49
CA SER A 164 3.16 -2.61 -11.56
C SER A 164 2.19 -3.66 -11.07
N LYS A 165 2.35 -4.10 -9.82
CA LYS A 165 1.43 -5.06 -9.22
C LYS A 165 0.09 -4.42 -8.82
N PHE A 166 0.10 -3.24 -8.23
CA PHE A 166 -1.10 -2.65 -7.62
C PHE A 166 -1.79 -1.61 -8.51
N PHE A 167 -1.05 -0.71 -9.14
CA PHE A 167 -1.61 0.42 -9.90
C PHE A 167 -1.57 0.22 -11.42
N ASN A 168 -0.48 -0.31 -11.94
CA ASN A 168 -0.26 -0.47 -13.38
C ASN A 168 -0.56 -1.89 -13.88
N SER A 169 -1.28 -2.68 -13.08
CA SER A 169 -1.66 -4.02 -13.47
C SER A 169 -2.62 -4.01 -14.67
N LYS A 170 -2.61 -5.09 -15.46
CA LYS A 170 -3.57 -5.26 -16.57
C LYS A 170 -5.02 -5.12 -16.12
N LYS A 171 -5.33 -5.47 -14.87
CA LYS A 171 -6.66 -5.35 -14.27
C LYS A 171 -7.04 -3.88 -14.06
N MET A 172 -6.13 -3.08 -13.49
CA MET A 172 -6.33 -1.64 -13.35
C MET A 172 -6.50 -0.96 -14.69
N GLY A 173 -5.67 -1.30 -15.69
CA GLY A 173 -5.79 -0.80 -17.04
C GLY A 173 -7.14 -1.13 -17.70
N LYS A 174 -7.70 -2.32 -17.45
CA LYS A 174 -9.07 -2.67 -17.89
C LYS A 174 -10.13 -1.83 -17.17
N GLY A 175 -10.01 -1.66 -15.85
CA GLY A 175 -10.92 -0.81 -15.06
C GLY A 175 -10.93 0.63 -15.55
N LEU A 176 -9.76 1.23 -15.78
CA LEU A 176 -9.62 2.60 -16.28
C LEU A 176 -10.23 2.80 -17.66
N LYS A 177 -10.20 1.76 -18.52
CA LYS A 177 -10.80 1.77 -19.86
C LYS A 177 -12.29 1.42 -19.87
N SER A 178 -12.80 0.85 -18.79
CA SER A 178 -14.20 0.43 -18.69
C SER A 178 -15.13 1.60 -18.46
N THR A 179 -16.42 1.35 -18.52
CA THR A 179 -17.49 2.31 -18.14
C THR A 179 -17.77 2.33 -16.66
N MET A 180 -17.24 1.36 -15.86
CA MET A 180 -17.57 1.17 -14.45
C MET A 180 -17.23 2.37 -13.56
N TYR A 181 -16.15 3.09 -13.89
CA TYR A 181 -15.71 4.24 -13.10
C TYR A 181 -15.87 5.55 -13.90
N ARG A 182 -17.02 5.71 -14.59
CA ARG A 182 -17.35 6.90 -15.39
C ARG A 182 -18.41 7.78 -14.74
N ASP A 183 -19.06 7.29 -13.71
CA ASP A 183 -20.10 8.03 -13.02
C ASP A 183 -19.52 9.23 -12.27
N VAL A 184 -20.41 10.21 -12.05
CA VAL A 184 -20.07 11.43 -11.29
C VAL A 184 -20.30 11.14 -9.80
N ASP A 185 -19.50 10.22 -9.28
CA ASP A 185 -19.50 9.82 -7.88
C ASP A 185 -18.07 9.80 -7.32
N PHE A 186 -17.99 9.70 -6.01
CA PHE A 186 -16.75 9.77 -5.29
C PHE A 186 -15.80 8.59 -5.61
N GLU A 187 -16.30 7.36 -5.67
CA GLU A 187 -15.51 6.17 -5.91
C GLU A 187 -14.87 6.21 -7.31
N SER A 188 -15.65 6.59 -8.32
CA SER A 188 -15.19 6.76 -9.69
C SER A 188 -14.08 7.80 -9.81
N TYR A 189 -14.23 8.94 -9.15
CA TYR A 189 -13.19 9.98 -9.12
C TYR A 189 -11.92 9.48 -8.40
N MET A 190 -12.05 8.90 -7.23
CA MET A 190 -10.90 8.42 -6.47
C MET A 190 -10.15 7.31 -7.19
N PHE A 191 -10.85 6.32 -7.75
CA PHE A 191 -10.23 5.27 -8.53
C PHE A 191 -9.36 5.85 -9.67
N ARG A 192 -9.90 6.84 -10.38
CA ARG A 192 -9.21 7.46 -11.51
C ARG A 192 -8.03 8.33 -11.06
N ILE A 193 -8.23 9.19 -10.06
CA ILE A 193 -7.18 10.04 -9.53
C ILE A 193 -5.99 9.19 -9.07
N VAL A 194 -6.23 8.22 -8.21
CA VAL A 194 -5.17 7.37 -7.65
C VAL A 194 -4.40 6.62 -8.74
N ASN A 195 -5.10 6.09 -9.74
CA ASN A 195 -4.44 5.29 -10.76
C ASN A 195 -3.79 6.12 -11.89
N PHE A 196 -4.23 7.37 -12.11
CA PHE A 196 -3.60 8.27 -13.08
C PHE A 196 -2.48 9.14 -12.52
N THR A 197 -2.45 9.38 -11.22
CA THR A 197 -1.43 10.22 -10.58
C THR A 197 -0.31 9.43 -9.93
N ASN A 198 -0.24 8.13 -10.19
CA ASN A 198 0.86 7.29 -9.74
C ASN A 198 2.17 7.74 -10.43
N PRO A 199 3.30 7.88 -9.71
CA PRO A 199 4.57 8.35 -10.29
C PRO A 199 5.17 7.44 -11.36
N ASP A 200 4.65 6.23 -11.53
CA ASP A 200 5.08 5.28 -12.56
C ASP A 200 4.19 5.30 -13.82
N THR A 201 3.21 6.18 -13.87
CA THR A 201 2.33 6.36 -15.04
C THR A 201 2.79 7.49 -15.94
#